data_b6d5ac9eaece685a52c625364c6548b1
#
_entry.id   b6d5ac9eaece685a52c625364c6548b1
#
_cell.length_a   1.000
_cell.length_b   1.000
_cell.length_c   1.000
_cell.angle_alpha   90.00
_cell.angle_beta   90.00
_cell.angle_gamma   90.00
#
_symmetry.space_group_name_H-M   'P 1'
#
loop_
_entity.id
_entity.type
_entity.pdbx_description
1 polymer ?
#
loop_
_entity_poly.entity_id
_entity_poly.type
_entity_poly.pdbx_seq_one_letter_code
_entity_poly.pdbx_strand_id
1 'polypeptide(L)'
;MNKRWYPAVLERGEGGVFGVWFPDFPGCVAAGKSQEEAAAKAEEALARALEAAAEVGSPLPVPSPYDAIEVPTEADLVAFLSLGATPPDPSERVNIYLPKSLIERADDLASRWGMSRSSLFGLAMSRLVMSPWAVVPSAISPSELSTYSAQLEAKRRKR
;
A
#
# COMPACT_ATOMS: atom_id res chain seq x y z
N MET A 1 -7.12 3.05 -1.20
CA MET A 1 -6.16 2.60 -0.15
C MET A 1 -6.79 2.82 1.20
N ASN A 2 -6.99 1.75 2.01
CA ASN A 2 -7.61 1.90 3.32
C ASN A 2 -6.55 2.21 4.39
N LYS A 3 -6.68 3.38 5.03
CA LYS A 3 -5.91 3.73 6.22
C LYS A 3 -6.17 2.67 7.31
N ARG A 4 -5.12 2.12 7.92
CA ARG A 4 -5.23 1.25 9.09
C ARG A 4 -4.93 2.05 10.34
N TRP A 5 -5.70 1.78 11.38
CA TRP A 5 -5.62 2.47 12.66
C TRP A 5 -5.11 1.52 13.73
N TYR A 6 -4.15 1.98 14.51
CA TYR A 6 -3.56 1.22 15.60
C TYR A 6 -3.62 2.01 16.89
N PRO A 7 -3.80 1.33 18.03
CA PRO A 7 -3.71 1.96 19.31
C PRO A 7 -2.28 2.39 19.58
N ALA A 8 -2.11 3.56 20.19
CA ALA A 8 -0.83 4.08 20.65
C ALA A 8 -0.98 4.64 22.05
N VAL A 9 0.07 4.51 22.82
CA VAL A 9 0.13 5.03 24.20
C VAL A 9 0.94 6.32 24.18
N LEU A 10 0.33 7.40 24.67
CA LEU A 10 0.99 8.68 24.89
C LEU A 10 1.36 8.79 26.36
N GLU A 11 2.61 8.97 26.66
CA GLU A 11 3.15 9.13 28.00
C GLU A 11 3.96 10.41 28.13
N ARG A 12 4.11 10.90 29.35
CA ARG A 12 5.01 11.99 29.65
C ARG A 12 6.35 11.44 30.11
N GLY A 13 7.40 11.79 29.42
CA GLY A 13 8.76 11.46 29.78
C GLY A 13 9.43 12.54 30.65
N GLU A 14 10.65 12.27 31.02
CA GLU A 14 11.46 13.21 31.77
C GLU A 14 11.69 14.52 31.03
N GLY A 15 11.78 15.64 31.76
CA GLY A 15 12.05 16.95 31.15
C GLY A 15 10.90 17.55 30.34
N GLY A 16 9.67 17.02 30.48
CA GLY A 16 8.48 17.54 29.79
C GLY A 16 8.35 17.11 28.33
N VAL A 17 9.10 16.11 27.92
CA VAL A 17 8.97 15.48 26.60
C VAL A 17 7.80 14.49 26.61
N PHE A 18 7.07 14.41 25.52
CA PHE A 18 6.02 13.41 25.32
C PHE A 18 6.55 12.27 24.47
N GLY A 19 6.30 11.03 24.92
CA GLY A 19 6.60 9.80 24.21
C GLY A 19 5.33 9.18 23.65
N VAL A 20 5.42 8.56 22.47
CA VAL A 20 4.34 7.73 21.91
C VAL A 20 4.95 6.41 21.48
N TRP A 21 4.29 5.31 21.84
CA TRP A 21 4.67 3.97 21.41
C TRP A 21 3.46 3.15 21.01
N PHE A 22 3.70 2.13 20.17
CA PHE A 22 2.66 1.24 19.64
C PHE A 22 2.80 -0.15 20.23
N PRO A 23 1.80 -0.67 20.96
CA PRO A 23 1.81 -2.04 21.48
C PRO A 23 2.00 -3.09 20.39
N ASP A 24 1.35 -2.87 19.23
CA ASP A 24 1.34 -3.80 18.11
C ASP A 24 2.62 -3.77 17.25
N PHE A 25 3.48 -2.77 17.47
CA PHE A 25 4.75 -2.60 16.74
C PHE A 25 5.91 -2.36 17.72
N PRO A 26 6.50 -3.44 18.28
CA PRO A 26 7.64 -3.31 19.19
C PRO A 26 8.78 -2.50 18.53
N GLY A 27 9.26 -1.47 19.25
CA GLY A 27 10.29 -0.58 18.75
C GLY A 27 9.79 0.59 17.89
N CYS A 28 8.50 0.65 17.56
CA CYS A 28 7.92 1.82 16.91
C CYS A 28 7.57 2.87 17.96
N VAL A 29 8.47 3.83 18.15
CA VAL A 29 8.37 4.88 19.14
C VAL A 29 8.63 6.25 18.53
N ALA A 30 8.06 7.29 19.11
CA ALA A 30 8.30 8.67 18.73
C ALA A 30 8.32 9.56 19.97
N ALA A 31 8.94 10.73 19.86
CA ALA A 31 8.97 11.71 20.95
C ALA A 31 8.84 13.13 20.39
N GLY A 32 8.20 14.00 21.16
CA GLY A 32 7.98 15.39 20.82
C GLY A 32 8.00 16.30 22.07
N LYS A 33 8.14 17.60 21.83
CA LYS A 33 8.09 18.63 22.89
C LYS A 33 6.66 18.97 23.28
N SER A 34 5.68 18.59 22.45
CA SER A 34 4.25 18.69 22.73
C SER A 34 3.56 17.36 22.36
N GLN A 35 2.32 17.21 22.81
CA GLN A 35 1.50 16.02 22.51
C GLN A 35 1.24 15.92 20.99
N GLU A 36 0.96 17.05 20.36
CA GLU A 36 0.70 17.13 18.92
C GLU A 36 1.95 16.76 18.10
N GLU A 37 3.12 17.25 18.51
CA GLU A 37 4.39 16.92 17.85
C GLU A 37 4.72 15.43 18.01
N ALA A 38 4.52 14.89 19.20
CA ALA A 38 4.75 13.46 19.47
C ALA A 38 3.80 12.59 18.63
N ALA A 39 2.52 12.95 18.56
CA ALA A 39 1.52 12.23 17.77
C ALA A 39 1.83 12.28 16.27
N ALA A 40 2.18 13.45 15.72
CA ALA A 40 2.55 13.59 14.31
C ALA A 40 3.77 12.73 13.94
N LYS A 41 4.82 12.76 14.76
CA LYS A 41 6.00 11.91 14.57
C LYS A 41 5.68 10.42 14.72
N ALA A 42 4.73 10.07 15.57
CA ALA A 42 4.29 8.69 15.72
C ALA A 42 3.54 8.19 14.48
N GLU A 43 2.72 9.02 13.82
CA GLU A 43 2.11 8.65 12.53
C GLU A 43 3.17 8.38 11.46
N GLU A 44 4.23 9.19 11.39
CA GLU A 44 5.35 8.96 10.48
C GLU A 44 6.13 7.67 10.83
N ALA A 45 6.35 7.41 12.13
CA ALA A 45 7.00 6.18 12.57
C ALA A 45 6.17 4.94 12.23
N LEU A 46 4.85 5.00 12.43
CA LEU A 46 3.93 3.94 12.03
C LEU A 46 3.96 3.70 10.51
N ALA A 47 3.96 4.76 9.70
CA ALA A 47 4.05 4.62 8.25
C ALA A 47 5.32 3.85 7.84
N ARG A 48 6.48 4.21 8.41
CA ARG A 48 7.75 3.49 8.16
C ARG A 48 7.72 2.04 8.64
N ALA A 49 7.07 1.76 9.77
CA ALA A 49 6.92 0.39 10.27
C ALA A 49 6.07 -0.48 9.33
N LEU A 50 5.00 0.10 8.76
CA LEU A 50 4.16 -0.58 7.77
C LEU A 50 4.92 -0.83 6.45
N GLU A 51 5.73 0.13 6.01
CA GLU A 51 6.61 -0.02 4.84
C GLU A 51 7.62 -1.15 5.05
N ALA A 52 8.33 -1.15 6.17
CA ALA A 52 9.29 -2.19 6.50
C ALA A 52 8.65 -3.59 6.58
N ALA A 53 7.46 -3.70 7.15
CA ALA A 53 6.72 -4.95 7.19
C ALA A 53 6.35 -5.45 5.78
N ALA A 54 5.93 -4.54 4.89
CA ALA A 54 5.59 -4.88 3.52
C ALA A 54 6.82 -5.32 2.70
N GLU A 55 7.98 -4.67 2.88
CA GLU A 55 9.24 -5.02 2.20
C GLU A 55 9.70 -6.44 2.51
N VAL A 56 9.55 -6.88 3.76
CA VAL A 56 9.92 -8.24 4.17
C VAL A 56 8.78 -9.25 4.04
N GLY A 57 7.61 -8.83 3.55
CA GLY A 57 6.44 -9.68 3.40
C GLY A 57 5.85 -10.16 4.73
N SER A 58 6.09 -9.44 5.84
CA SER A 58 5.51 -9.76 7.13
C SER A 58 4.01 -9.42 7.17
N PRO A 59 3.17 -10.28 7.74
CA PRO A 59 1.78 -9.94 7.94
C PRO A 59 1.67 -8.77 8.92
N LEU A 60 0.79 -7.82 8.61
CA LEU A 60 0.52 -6.70 9.52
C LEU A 60 -0.24 -7.19 10.75
N PRO A 61 0.13 -6.76 11.96
CA PRO A 61 -0.56 -7.15 13.17
C PRO A 61 -2.03 -6.72 13.14
N VAL A 62 -2.86 -7.45 13.86
CA VAL A 62 -4.24 -7.05 14.12
C VAL A 62 -4.21 -6.03 15.25
N PRO A 63 -4.86 -4.86 15.09
CA PRO A 63 -4.87 -3.86 16.15
C PRO A 63 -5.41 -4.39 17.47
N SER A 64 -4.66 -4.23 18.54
CA SER A 64 -5.06 -4.63 19.87
C SER A 64 -6.22 -3.76 20.39
N PRO A 65 -7.19 -4.30 21.11
CA PRO A 65 -8.18 -3.50 21.81
C PRO A 65 -7.53 -2.73 22.97
N TYR A 66 -8.03 -1.53 23.26
CA TYR A 66 -7.44 -0.65 24.27
C TYR A 66 -7.39 -1.25 25.67
N ASP A 67 -8.37 -2.07 26.01
CA ASP A 67 -8.49 -2.75 27.31
C ASP A 67 -7.50 -3.92 27.48
N ALA A 68 -6.86 -4.37 26.41
CA ALA A 68 -5.81 -5.37 26.45
C ALA A 68 -4.38 -4.79 26.45
N ILE A 69 -4.24 -3.45 26.43
CA ILE A 69 -2.94 -2.80 26.43
C ILE A 69 -2.39 -2.71 27.86
N GLU A 70 -1.28 -3.42 28.10
CA GLU A 70 -0.55 -3.32 29.35
C GLU A 70 0.36 -2.09 29.31
N VAL A 71 0.07 -1.09 30.15
CA VAL A 71 0.91 0.08 30.33
C VAL A 71 1.80 -0.14 31.56
N PRO A 72 3.14 0.03 31.47
CA PRO A 72 4.02 -0.08 32.62
C PRO A 72 3.60 0.83 33.76
N THR A 73 3.69 0.34 35.00
CA THR A 73 3.24 1.07 36.19
C THR A 73 4.02 2.37 36.42
N GLU A 74 5.27 2.41 35.97
CA GLU A 74 6.16 3.57 36.03
C GLU A 74 5.92 4.60 34.92
N ALA A 75 5.11 4.28 33.91
CA ALA A 75 4.79 5.20 32.82
C ALA A 75 3.80 6.28 33.29
N ASP A 76 4.11 7.55 33.04
CA ASP A 76 3.18 8.66 33.24
C ASP A 76 2.21 8.73 32.04
N LEU A 77 1.21 7.87 32.06
CA LEU A 77 0.19 7.78 31.03
C LEU A 77 -0.60 9.07 30.90
N VAL A 78 -0.57 9.67 29.72
CA VAL A 78 -1.34 10.86 29.36
C VAL A 78 -2.65 10.47 28.67
N ALA A 79 -2.56 9.65 27.61
CA ALA A 79 -3.73 9.23 26.82
C ALA A 79 -3.46 8.00 25.99
N PHE A 80 -4.54 7.33 25.59
CA PHE A 80 -4.51 6.42 24.43
C PHE A 80 -4.90 7.17 23.17
N LEU A 81 -4.16 6.95 22.11
CA LEU A 81 -4.40 7.54 20.80
C LEU A 81 -4.79 6.46 19.79
N SER A 82 -5.59 6.82 18.80
CA SER A 82 -5.79 6.01 17.61
C SER A 82 -5.06 6.70 16.47
N LEU A 83 -3.90 6.18 16.09
CA LEU A 83 -3.10 6.74 15.02
C LEU A 83 -3.17 5.83 13.79
N GLY A 84 -3.18 6.43 12.63
CA GLY A 84 -3.40 5.68 11.42
C GLY A 84 -2.42 6.03 10.31
N ALA A 85 -1.96 4.98 9.62
CA ALA A 85 -1.18 5.13 8.39
C ALA A 85 -1.75 4.26 7.27
N THR A 86 -1.43 4.62 6.04
CA THR A 86 -1.79 3.84 4.87
C THR A 86 -0.67 2.85 4.60
N PRO A 87 -0.93 1.52 4.67
CA PRO A 87 0.07 0.55 4.27
C PRO A 87 0.46 0.77 2.80
N PRO A 88 1.73 0.56 2.44
CA PRO A 88 2.11 0.56 1.04
C PRO A 88 1.38 -0.57 0.30
N ASP A 89 1.11 -0.33 -0.97
CA ASP A 89 0.56 -1.34 -1.87
C ASP A 89 1.73 -2.08 -2.52
N PRO A 90 2.05 -3.31 -2.09
CA PRO A 90 3.21 -4.01 -2.61
C PRO A 90 3.01 -4.35 -4.08
N SER A 91 4.04 -4.12 -4.89
CA SER A 91 4.03 -4.50 -6.31
C SER A 91 4.21 -6.01 -6.44
N GLU A 92 3.29 -6.67 -7.14
CA GLU A 92 3.39 -8.07 -7.47
C GLU A 92 3.87 -8.25 -8.92
N ARG A 93 4.77 -9.23 -9.13
CA ARG A 93 5.23 -9.55 -10.48
C ARG A 93 4.19 -10.39 -11.22
N VAL A 94 3.63 -9.85 -12.29
CA VAL A 94 2.68 -10.54 -13.15
C VAL A 94 3.33 -10.87 -14.50
N ASN A 95 3.23 -12.13 -14.94
CA ASN A 95 3.67 -12.56 -16.25
C ASN A 95 2.45 -12.63 -17.20
N ILE A 96 2.48 -11.82 -18.25
CA ILE A 96 1.43 -11.78 -19.26
C ILE A 96 1.99 -12.14 -20.64
N TYR A 97 1.21 -12.87 -21.43
CA TYR A 97 1.55 -13.19 -22.82
C TYR A 97 0.79 -12.26 -23.74
N LEU A 98 1.53 -11.48 -24.52
CA LEU A 98 0.98 -10.51 -25.47
C LEU A 98 1.51 -10.78 -26.88
N PRO A 99 0.75 -10.42 -27.94
CA PRO A 99 1.26 -10.41 -29.30
C PRO A 99 2.51 -9.53 -29.41
N LYS A 100 3.52 -9.99 -30.19
CA LYS A 100 4.78 -9.25 -30.37
C LYS A 100 4.54 -7.83 -30.91
N SER A 101 3.64 -7.68 -31.87
CA SER A 101 3.28 -6.38 -32.44
C SER A 101 2.69 -5.40 -31.41
N LEU A 102 1.96 -5.90 -30.39
CA LEU A 102 1.44 -5.05 -29.31
C LEU A 102 2.56 -4.62 -28.37
N ILE A 103 3.52 -5.52 -28.08
CA ILE A 103 4.69 -5.20 -27.27
C ILE A 103 5.53 -4.11 -27.94
N GLU A 104 5.83 -4.25 -29.24
CA GLU A 104 6.61 -3.26 -30.01
C GLU A 104 5.94 -1.88 -29.98
N ARG A 105 4.63 -1.82 -30.21
CA ARG A 105 3.86 -0.57 -30.13
C ARG A 105 3.85 0.04 -28.72
N ALA A 106 3.80 -0.80 -27.70
CA ALA A 106 3.88 -0.35 -26.29
C ALA A 106 5.28 0.22 -25.98
N ASP A 107 6.35 -0.40 -26.48
CA ASP A 107 7.72 0.10 -26.31
C ASP A 107 7.93 1.45 -26.97
N ASP A 108 7.42 1.63 -28.21
CA ASP A 108 7.46 2.90 -28.91
C ASP A 108 6.72 4.00 -28.15
N LEU A 109 5.57 3.67 -27.58
CA LEU A 109 4.77 4.62 -26.80
C LEU A 109 5.46 4.97 -25.47
N ALA A 110 5.97 3.97 -24.76
CA ALA A 110 6.70 4.16 -23.50
C ALA A 110 7.94 5.04 -23.72
N SER A 111 8.70 4.78 -24.78
CA SER A 111 9.86 5.58 -25.17
C SER A 111 9.49 7.05 -25.42
N ARG A 112 8.42 7.30 -26.17
CA ARG A 112 7.94 8.68 -26.44
C ARG A 112 7.49 9.41 -25.18
N TRP A 113 7.00 8.70 -24.17
CA TRP A 113 6.57 9.28 -22.91
C TRP A 113 7.65 9.27 -21.81
N GLY A 114 8.86 8.81 -22.12
CA GLY A 114 9.97 8.77 -21.19
C GLY A 114 9.76 7.82 -20.00
N MET A 115 8.99 6.74 -20.20
CA MET A 115 8.67 5.77 -19.14
C MET A 115 9.06 4.35 -19.53
N SER A 116 9.12 3.45 -18.55
CA SER A 116 9.34 2.04 -18.78
C SER A 116 8.08 1.35 -19.32
N ARG A 117 8.25 0.21 -20.02
CA ARG A 117 7.13 -0.65 -20.43
C ARG A 117 6.24 -1.02 -19.25
N SER A 118 6.82 -1.41 -18.11
CA SER A 118 6.08 -1.78 -16.91
C SER A 118 5.25 -0.62 -16.38
N SER A 119 5.81 0.60 -16.38
CA SER A 119 5.09 1.81 -15.96
C SER A 119 3.92 2.12 -16.90
N LEU A 120 4.11 1.94 -18.21
CA LEU A 120 3.03 2.13 -19.19
C LEU A 120 1.88 1.14 -18.97
N PHE A 121 2.20 -0.14 -18.76
CA PHE A 121 1.17 -1.15 -18.46
C PHE A 121 0.47 -0.89 -17.14
N GLY A 122 1.20 -0.52 -16.09
CA GLY A 122 0.63 -0.13 -14.80
C GLY A 122 -0.35 1.04 -14.93
N LEU A 123 0.05 2.09 -15.67
CA LEU A 123 -0.81 3.24 -15.95
C LEU A 123 -2.08 2.84 -16.72
N ALA A 124 -1.95 2.01 -17.76
CA ALA A 124 -3.07 1.54 -18.55
C ALA A 124 -4.05 0.71 -17.70
N MET A 125 -3.55 -0.21 -16.88
CA MET A 125 -4.36 -1.02 -15.98
C MET A 125 -5.04 -0.18 -14.90
N SER A 126 -4.33 0.77 -14.27
CA SER A 126 -4.93 1.71 -13.32
C SER A 126 -6.10 2.46 -13.94
N ARG A 127 -5.92 2.97 -15.16
CA ARG A 127 -6.99 3.70 -15.88
C ARG A 127 -8.20 2.82 -16.17
N LEU A 128 -7.98 1.58 -16.59
CA LEU A 128 -9.04 0.61 -16.85
C LEU A 128 -9.83 0.25 -15.60
N VAL A 129 -9.14 0.02 -14.48
CA VAL A 129 -9.77 -0.39 -13.21
C VAL A 129 -10.50 0.78 -12.54
N MET A 130 -9.91 1.98 -12.56
CA MET A 130 -10.49 3.15 -11.87
C MET A 130 -11.56 3.88 -12.70
N SER A 131 -11.57 3.73 -14.01
CA SER A 131 -12.53 4.37 -14.91
C SER A 131 -12.91 3.44 -16.05
N PRO A 132 -13.60 2.33 -15.76
CA PRO A 132 -13.97 1.34 -16.79
C PRO A 132 -14.80 1.94 -17.94
N TRP A 133 -15.57 2.98 -17.66
CA TRP A 133 -16.38 3.70 -18.66
C TRP A 133 -15.57 4.55 -19.64
N ALA A 134 -14.37 5.00 -19.23
CA ALA A 134 -13.53 5.88 -20.04
C ALA A 134 -12.70 5.13 -21.08
N VAL A 135 -12.54 3.82 -20.92
CA VAL A 135 -11.62 3.00 -21.72
C VAL A 135 -12.30 1.88 -22.49
N VAL A 136 -13.58 1.59 -22.19
CA VAL A 136 -14.39 0.74 -23.05
C VAL A 136 -15.18 1.66 -24.00
N PRO A 137 -14.51 2.23 -25.02
CA PRO A 137 -15.29 2.79 -26.12
C PRO A 137 -16.10 1.61 -26.65
N SER A 138 -17.22 1.89 -27.27
CA SER A 138 -18.01 1.02 -28.14
C SER A 138 -17.19 0.22 -29.19
N ALA A 139 -15.89 0.12 -29.05
CA ALA A 139 -14.94 -0.42 -30.01
C ALA A 139 -14.48 -1.87 -29.75
N ILE A 140 -14.77 -2.44 -28.58
CA ILE A 140 -14.50 -3.87 -28.35
C ILE A 140 -15.85 -4.55 -28.15
N SER A 141 -16.36 -5.16 -29.22
CA SER A 141 -17.57 -5.96 -29.14
C SER A 141 -17.35 -7.23 -28.31
N PRO A 142 -18.36 -7.78 -27.64
CA PRO A 142 -18.24 -9.07 -26.95
C PRO A 142 -17.73 -10.20 -27.84
N SER A 143 -17.97 -10.11 -29.15
CA SER A 143 -17.47 -11.04 -30.16
C SER A 143 -15.96 -10.94 -30.38
N GLU A 144 -15.38 -9.73 -30.31
CA GLU A 144 -13.92 -9.56 -30.44
C GLU A 144 -13.19 -10.04 -29.20
N LEU A 145 -13.77 -9.83 -28.00
CA LEU A 145 -13.24 -10.42 -26.75
C LEU A 145 -13.27 -11.94 -26.78
N SER A 146 -14.37 -12.52 -27.27
CA SER A 146 -14.50 -13.98 -27.45
C SER A 146 -13.46 -14.53 -28.44
N THR A 147 -13.26 -13.83 -29.55
CA THR A 147 -12.27 -14.22 -30.56
C THR A 147 -10.84 -14.14 -30.02
N TYR A 148 -10.52 -13.10 -29.26
CA TYR A 148 -9.20 -12.93 -28.63
C TYR A 148 -8.92 -14.00 -27.58
N SER A 149 -9.89 -14.33 -26.73
CA SER A 149 -9.77 -15.42 -25.74
C SER A 149 -9.57 -16.78 -26.40
N ALA A 150 -10.35 -17.08 -27.45
CA ALA A 150 -10.21 -18.33 -28.21
C ALA A 150 -8.83 -18.47 -28.91
N GLN A 151 -8.26 -17.38 -29.42
CA GLN A 151 -6.92 -17.37 -30.00
C GLN A 151 -5.83 -17.64 -28.96
N LEU A 152 -5.98 -17.12 -27.74
CA LEU A 152 -5.05 -17.37 -26.65
C LEU A 152 -5.10 -18.84 -26.19
N GLU A 153 -6.29 -19.41 -26.06
CA GLU A 153 -6.47 -20.82 -25.71
C GLU A 153 -5.92 -21.76 -26.75
N ALA A 154 -6.12 -21.47 -28.04
CA ALA A 154 -5.60 -22.28 -29.14
C ALA A 154 -4.05 -22.29 -29.16
N LYS A 155 -3.40 -21.17 -28.81
CA LYS A 155 -1.94 -21.11 -28.67
C LYS A 155 -1.43 -21.86 -27.42
N ARG A 156 -2.21 -21.95 -26.37
CA ARG A 156 -1.87 -22.67 -25.14
C ARG A 156 -1.89 -24.19 -25.32
N ARG A 157 -2.76 -24.69 -26.20
CA ARG A 157 -2.87 -26.13 -26.52
C ARG A 157 -1.80 -26.67 -27.46
N LYS A 158 -1.02 -25.81 -28.11
CA LYS A 158 0.06 -26.16 -29.05
C LYS A 158 1.46 -26.16 -28.43
N ARG A 159 1.55 -25.98 -27.10
CA ARG A 159 2.77 -26.12 -26.31
C ARG A 159 2.66 -27.30 -25.32
#